data_48b20db7a86e6d64a2ae32a11e9f650f
#
_entry.id   48b20db7a86e6d64a2ae32a11e9f650f
#
_cell.length_a   1.000
_cell.length_b   1.000
_cell.length_c   1.000
_cell.angle_alpha   90.00
_cell.angle_beta   90.00
_cell.angle_gamma   90.00
#
_symmetry.space_group_name_H-M   'P 1'
#
loop_
_entity.id
_entity.type
_entity.pdbx_description
1 polymer ?
#
loop_
_entity_poly.entity_id
_entity_poly.type
_entity_poly.pdbx_seq_one_letter_code
_entity_poly.pdbx_strand_id
1 'polypeptide(L)'
;MRNIADNRLFNIILLFTIIGEFLVPWILEQFYAAYNGKTMVMSALGSPQSPVRFVYNLWLIWLGGFLTYTAGAYFLSLRARFPVLAVFMLLSIGIFAVGAGLISGFFSVNESKDIITTASKIHGVGAAIGFMALLFFSLLNGIVSVKQKDIIGSVISISSFFLALAFFICFIIGDKEQFQNTILKYEGLWERLTLFCMYVPFIYRAIGSILL
;
A
#
# COMPACT_ATOMS: atom_id res chain seq x y z
N MET A 1 -15.91 0.12 25.78
CA MET A 1 -15.79 0.98 24.57
C MET A 1 -15.69 0.08 23.37
N ARG A 2 -16.53 0.27 22.36
CA ARG A 2 -16.40 -0.45 21.07
C ARG A 2 -15.04 -0.09 20.47
N ASN A 3 -14.30 -1.07 20.03
CA ASN A 3 -13.00 -0.88 19.44
C ASN A 3 -13.18 -0.17 18.07
N ILE A 4 -12.37 0.83 17.77
CA ILE A 4 -12.43 1.57 16.51
C ILE A 4 -12.26 0.62 15.31
N ALA A 5 -11.37 -0.36 15.42
CA ALA A 5 -11.14 -1.34 14.35
C ALA A 5 -12.35 -2.23 14.05
N ASP A 6 -13.32 -2.33 14.97
CA ASP A 6 -14.56 -3.10 14.79
C ASP A 6 -15.75 -2.19 14.43
N ASN A 7 -15.50 -0.88 14.24
CA ASN A 7 -16.54 0.07 13.86
C ASN A 7 -16.88 -0.06 12.37
N ARG A 8 -18.18 -0.20 12.07
CA ARG A 8 -18.67 -0.39 10.69
C ARG A 8 -18.27 0.76 9.75
N LEU A 9 -18.46 2.01 10.22
CA LEU A 9 -18.11 3.19 9.41
C LEU A 9 -16.61 3.25 9.12
N PHE A 10 -15.76 2.98 10.13
CA PHE A 10 -14.33 2.90 9.96
C PHE A 10 -13.95 1.89 8.86
N ASN A 11 -14.53 0.69 8.88
CA ASN A 11 -14.24 -0.36 7.93
C ASN A 11 -14.78 -0.06 6.51
N ILE A 12 -15.90 0.65 6.39
CA ILE A 12 -16.39 1.15 5.10
C ILE A 12 -15.41 2.16 4.51
N ILE A 13 -14.91 3.12 5.30
CA ILE A 13 -13.92 4.11 4.84
C ILE A 13 -12.60 3.41 4.49
N LEU A 14 -12.18 2.39 5.25
CA LEU A 14 -11.00 1.59 4.94
C LEU A 14 -11.13 0.91 3.58
N LEU A 15 -12.24 0.24 3.30
CA LEU A 15 -12.50 -0.37 2.00
C LEU A 15 -12.53 0.67 0.87
N PHE A 16 -13.19 1.81 1.08
CA PHE A 16 -13.18 2.92 0.12
C PHE A 16 -11.75 3.40 -0.17
N THR A 17 -10.92 3.56 0.85
CA THR A 17 -9.52 3.98 0.71
C THR A 17 -8.69 2.94 -0.05
N ILE A 18 -8.85 1.65 0.25
CA ILE A 18 -8.13 0.57 -0.44
C ILE A 18 -8.58 0.44 -1.91
N ILE A 19 -9.87 0.49 -2.17
CA ILE A 19 -10.40 0.44 -3.54
C ILE A 19 -9.95 1.68 -4.32
N GLY A 20 -9.98 2.83 -3.68
CA GLY A 20 -9.56 4.10 -4.27
C GLY A 20 -8.08 4.11 -4.68
N GLU A 21 -7.22 3.36 -3.98
CA GLU A 21 -5.80 3.22 -4.35
C GLU A 21 -5.59 2.62 -5.75
N PHE A 22 -6.54 1.85 -6.24
CA PHE A 22 -6.50 1.32 -7.60
C PHE A 22 -7.39 2.12 -8.56
N LEU A 23 -8.55 2.55 -8.07
CA LEU A 23 -9.53 3.24 -8.90
C LEU A 23 -9.10 4.66 -9.26
N VAL A 24 -8.53 5.42 -8.32
CA VAL A 24 -8.09 6.79 -8.57
C VAL A 24 -6.96 6.83 -9.62
N PRO A 25 -5.86 6.07 -9.53
CA PRO A 25 -4.85 6.02 -10.60
C PRO A 25 -5.41 5.57 -11.94
N TRP A 26 -6.33 4.59 -11.95
CA TRP A 26 -6.96 4.12 -13.19
C TRP A 26 -7.83 5.19 -13.85
N ILE A 27 -8.56 6.00 -13.08
CA ILE A 27 -9.32 7.14 -13.62
C ILE A 27 -8.36 8.21 -14.13
N LEU A 28 -7.33 8.57 -13.35
CA LEU A 28 -6.39 9.63 -13.69
C LEU A 28 -5.53 9.29 -14.91
N GLU A 29 -5.24 8.02 -15.15
CA GLU A 29 -4.57 7.54 -16.36
C GLU A 29 -5.29 7.98 -17.63
N GLN A 30 -6.62 8.08 -17.63
CA GLN A 30 -7.40 8.49 -18.78
C GLN A 30 -7.17 9.96 -19.19
N PHE A 31 -6.62 10.76 -18.29
CA PHE A 31 -6.33 12.18 -18.49
C PHE A 31 -4.84 12.47 -18.69
N TYR A 32 -3.99 11.43 -18.79
CA TYR A 32 -2.55 11.58 -18.99
C TYR A 32 -2.05 10.66 -20.07
N ALA A 33 -2.08 11.14 -21.33
CA ALA A 33 -1.76 10.33 -22.52
C ALA A 33 -0.33 9.73 -22.53
N ALA A 34 0.64 10.36 -21.86
CA ALA A 34 1.99 9.83 -21.74
C ALA A 34 2.16 8.74 -20.68
N TYR A 35 1.15 8.50 -19.85
CA TYR A 35 1.18 7.50 -18.80
C TYR A 35 0.64 6.15 -19.28
N ASN A 36 1.31 5.09 -18.87
CA ASN A 36 0.83 3.71 -19.10
C ASN A 36 0.95 2.92 -17.80
N GLY A 37 -0.20 2.59 -17.21
CA GLY A 37 -0.27 1.92 -15.91
C GLY A 37 0.29 0.51 -15.88
N LYS A 38 0.58 -0.13 -17.03
CA LYS A 38 1.26 -1.44 -17.07
C LYS A 38 2.76 -1.32 -16.88
N THR A 39 3.37 -0.28 -17.49
CA THR A 39 4.83 -0.11 -17.55
C THR A 39 5.36 0.98 -16.63
N MET A 40 4.48 1.83 -16.09
CA MET A 40 4.86 2.94 -15.22
C MET A 40 4.29 2.77 -13.83
N VAL A 41 5.06 3.14 -12.83
CA VAL A 41 4.64 3.16 -11.42
C VAL A 41 3.52 4.17 -11.21
N MET A 42 2.64 3.90 -10.23
CA MET A 42 1.52 4.78 -9.94
C MET A 42 1.97 6.18 -9.54
N SER A 43 3.10 6.30 -8.84
CA SER A 43 3.66 7.58 -8.41
C SER A 43 4.06 8.51 -9.56
N ALA A 44 4.25 7.99 -10.78
CA ALA A 44 4.49 8.82 -11.97
C ALA A 44 3.29 9.75 -12.30
N LEU A 45 2.07 9.42 -11.86
CA LEU A 45 0.92 10.32 -11.94
C LEU A 45 1.10 11.59 -11.08
N GLY A 46 1.95 11.55 -10.07
CA GLY A 46 2.31 12.68 -9.21
C GLY A 46 3.53 13.48 -9.70
N SER A 47 4.13 13.14 -10.84
CA SER A 47 5.33 13.82 -11.35
C SER A 47 5.06 15.29 -11.73
N PRO A 48 6.08 16.16 -11.78
CA PRO A 48 5.92 17.59 -12.08
C PRO A 48 5.21 17.89 -13.40
N GLN A 49 5.36 17.07 -14.43
CA GLN A 49 4.72 17.26 -15.75
C GLN A 49 3.35 16.60 -15.86
N SER A 50 2.94 15.81 -14.88
CA SER A 50 1.64 15.17 -14.93
C SER A 50 0.50 16.19 -14.82
N PRO A 51 -0.46 16.19 -15.75
CA PRO A 51 -1.61 17.09 -15.69
C PRO A 51 -2.54 16.77 -14.52
N VAL A 52 -2.44 15.55 -13.97
CA VAL A 52 -3.27 15.06 -12.86
C VAL A 52 -2.54 15.06 -11.51
N ARG A 53 -1.31 15.61 -11.48
CA ARG A 53 -0.42 15.62 -10.31
C ARG A 53 -1.10 16.05 -9.02
N PHE A 54 -1.83 17.14 -9.06
CA PHE A 54 -2.46 17.69 -7.84
C PHE A 54 -3.47 16.72 -7.24
N VAL A 55 -4.33 16.14 -8.06
CA VAL A 55 -5.37 15.20 -7.61
C VAL A 55 -4.74 13.93 -7.08
N TYR A 56 -3.73 13.40 -7.78
CA TYR A 56 -3.02 12.19 -7.35
C TYR A 56 -2.28 12.39 -6.02
N ASN A 57 -1.54 13.49 -5.87
CA ASN A 57 -0.81 13.77 -4.64
C ASN A 57 -1.75 14.02 -3.45
N LEU A 58 -2.90 14.67 -3.67
CA LEU A 58 -3.93 14.83 -2.66
C LEU A 58 -4.51 13.47 -2.23
N TRP A 59 -4.70 12.56 -3.20
CA TRP A 59 -5.10 11.19 -2.90
C TRP A 59 -4.07 10.46 -2.02
N LEU A 60 -2.78 10.57 -2.31
CA LEU A 60 -1.72 9.97 -1.49
C LEU A 60 -1.70 10.53 -0.06
N ILE A 61 -1.95 11.83 0.11
CA ILE A 61 -2.06 12.45 1.44
C ILE A 61 -3.27 11.88 2.20
N TRP A 62 -4.42 11.73 1.54
CA TRP A 62 -5.59 11.06 2.11
C TRP A 62 -5.27 9.63 2.53
N LEU A 63 -4.73 8.83 1.61
CA LEU A 63 -4.33 7.43 1.84
C LEU A 63 -3.40 7.33 3.07
N GLY A 64 -2.32 8.11 3.06
CA GLY A 64 -1.34 8.12 4.15
C GLY A 64 -1.94 8.55 5.49
N GLY A 65 -2.76 9.59 5.50
CA GLY A 65 -3.46 10.05 6.70
C GLY A 65 -4.40 9.00 7.27
N PHE A 66 -5.24 8.40 6.41
CA PHE A 66 -6.20 7.40 6.86
C PHE A 66 -5.54 6.08 7.27
N LEU A 67 -4.48 5.64 6.57
CA LEU A 67 -3.73 4.46 6.99
C LEU A 67 -2.93 4.69 8.28
N THR A 68 -2.45 5.91 8.55
CA THR A 68 -1.86 6.26 9.86
C THR A 68 -2.90 6.11 10.98
N TYR A 69 -4.11 6.59 10.77
CA TYR A 69 -5.22 6.39 11.69
C TYR A 69 -5.56 4.89 11.85
N THR A 70 -5.56 4.14 10.75
CA THR A 70 -5.78 2.67 10.75
C THR A 70 -4.71 1.93 11.55
N ALA A 71 -3.44 2.33 11.43
CA ALA A 71 -2.34 1.77 12.23
C ALA A 71 -2.59 1.94 13.74
N GLY A 72 -3.02 3.12 14.16
CA GLY A 72 -3.40 3.41 15.55
C GLY A 72 -4.62 2.60 16.01
N ALA A 73 -5.66 2.48 15.17
CA ALA A 73 -6.86 1.69 15.47
C ALA A 73 -6.53 0.20 15.68
N TYR A 74 -5.70 -0.38 14.82
CA TYR A 74 -5.27 -1.78 14.94
C TYR A 74 -4.38 -1.99 16.18
N PHE A 75 -3.47 -1.07 16.46
CA PHE A 75 -2.66 -1.11 17.68
C PHE A 75 -3.55 -1.15 18.93
N LEU A 76 -4.50 -0.22 19.04
CA LEU A 76 -5.40 -0.14 20.18
C LEU A 76 -6.26 -1.42 20.33
N SER A 77 -6.63 -2.05 19.21
CA SER A 77 -7.44 -3.28 19.22
C SER A 77 -6.67 -4.50 19.72
N LEU A 78 -5.37 -4.55 19.47
CA LEU A 78 -4.56 -5.75 19.71
C LEU A 78 -3.65 -5.64 20.93
N ARG A 79 -3.31 -4.43 21.39
CA ARG A 79 -2.30 -4.20 22.44
C ARG A 79 -2.55 -4.92 23.76
N ALA A 80 -3.81 -5.10 24.14
CA ALA A 80 -4.16 -5.77 25.39
C ALA A 80 -3.90 -7.28 25.35
N ARG A 81 -4.09 -7.91 24.17
CA ARG A 81 -3.96 -9.36 24.02
C ARG A 81 -2.64 -9.80 23.40
N PHE A 82 -2.10 -8.97 22.48
CA PHE A 82 -0.89 -9.26 21.70
C PHE A 82 0.01 -8.01 21.62
N PRO A 83 0.59 -7.51 22.74
CA PRO A 83 1.26 -6.20 22.78
C PRO A 83 2.41 -6.09 21.78
N VAL A 84 3.25 -7.11 21.66
CA VAL A 84 4.40 -7.11 20.74
C VAL A 84 3.94 -7.08 19.28
N LEU A 85 2.97 -7.93 18.90
CA LEU A 85 2.43 -7.95 17.54
C LEU A 85 1.71 -6.63 17.21
N ALA A 86 1.02 -6.02 18.18
CA ALA A 86 0.38 -4.74 18.01
C ALA A 86 1.38 -3.62 17.65
N VAL A 87 2.54 -3.59 18.31
CA VAL A 87 3.62 -2.63 18.00
C VAL A 87 4.17 -2.88 16.60
N PHE A 88 4.47 -4.12 16.23
CA PHE A 88 4.97 -4.41 14.89
C PHE A 88 3.94 -4.10 13.78
N MET A 89 2.66 -4.33 14.02
CA MET A 89 1.59 -3.93 13.09
C MET A 89 1.46 -2.41 12.97
N LEU A 90 1.54 -1.68 14.09
CA LEU A 90 1.57 -0.23 14.08
C LEU A 90 2.73 0.30 13.22
N LEU A 91 3.92 -0.24 13.42
CA LEU A 91 5.11 0.16 12.66
C LEU A 91 4.97 -0.21 11.19
N SER A 92 4.52 -1.42 10.88
CA SER A 92 4.37 -1.90 9.51
C SER A 92 3.41 -1.03 8.69
N ILE A 93 2.21 -0.76 9.20
CA ILE A 93 1.22 0.08 8.52
C ILE A 93 1.66 1.55 8.57
N GLY A 94 2.14 2.04 9.71
CA GLY A 94 2.52 3.44 9.91
C GLY A 94 3.69 3.88 9.04
N ILE A 95 4.72 3.04 8.88
CA ILE A 95 5.88 3.34 8.02
C ILE A 95 5.43 3.42 6.55
N PHE A 96 4.54 2.53 6.10
CA PHE A 96 3.96 2.64 4.76
C PHE A 96 3.11 3.90 4.60
N ALA A 97 2.22 4.14 5.55
CA ALA A 97 1.32 5.30 5.51
C ALA A 97 2.08 6.63 5.43
N VAL A 98 3.16 6.75 6.21
CA VAL A 98 4.01 7.95 6.19
C VAL A 98 4.91 7.95 4.95
N GLY A 99 5.61 6.85 4.65
CA GLY A 99 6.59 6.77 3.57
C GLY A 99 5.98 6.80 2.17
N ALA A 100 5.13 5.83 1.88
CA ALA A 100 4.51 5.69 0.56
C ALA A 100 3.25 6.56 0.38
N GLY A 101 2.62 6.98 1.47
CA GLY A 101 1.46 7.89 1.44
C GLY A 101 1.88 9.36 1.60
N LEU A 102 2.10 9.82 2.84
CA LEU A 102 2.30 11.24 3.14
C LEU A 102 3.55 11.81 2.46
N ILE A 103 4.72 11.17 2.63
CA ILE A 103 5.98 11.65 2.03
C ILE A 103 5.84 11.66 0.51
N SER A 104 5.29 10.61 -0.09
CA SER A 104 5.08 10.53 -1.54
C SER A 104 4.08 11.57 -2.07
N GLY A 105 3.10 11.96 -1.27
CA GLY A 105 2.16 13.02 -1.63
C GLY A 105 2.77 14.44 -1.58
N PHE A 106 3.74 14.67 -0.69
CA PHE A 106 4.42 15.97 -0.60
C PHE A 106 5.65 16.08 -1.50
N PHE A 107 6.37 14.98 -1.71
CA PHE A 107 7.60 14.93 -2.52
C PHE A 107 7.36 14.05 -3.75
N SER A 108 7.22 14.67 -4.90
CA SER A 108 6.95 13.94 -6.15
C SER A 108 8.19 13.21 -6.69
N VAL A 109 7.97 12.13 -7.42
CA VAL A 109 8.99 11.55 -8.32
C VAL A 109 9.30 12.54 -9.46
N ASN A 110 10.43 12.32 -10.13
CA ASN A 110 10.74 13.05 -11.37
C ASN A 110 10.07 12.38 -12.56
N GLU A 111 10.08 13.09 -13.68
CA GLU A 111 9.54 12.65 -14.96
C GLU A 111 10.37 11.53 -15.59
N SER A 112 11.68 11.58 -15.37
CA SER A 112 12.65 10.59 -15.81
C SER A 112 13.44 10.07 -14.62
N LYS A 113 13.78 8.79 -14.65
CA LYS A 113 14.65 8.14 -13.66
C LYS A 113 16.07 8.70 -13.65
N ASP A 114 16.50 9.30 -14.77
CA ASP A 114 17.83 9.90 -14.94
C ASP A 114 17.98 11.25 -14.20
N ILE A 115 16.86 11.91 -13.91
CA ILE A 115 16.87 13.19 -13.20
C ILE A 115 16.70 12.92 -11.70
N ILE A 116 17.75 13.14 -10.92
CA ILE A 116 17.73 12.92 -9.48
C ILE A 116 17.64 14.26 -8.75
N THR A 117 16.50 14.53 -8.12
CA THR A 117 16.30 15.70 -7.24
C THR A 117 16.22 15.27 -5.77
N THR A 118 16.36 16.21 -4.85
CA THR A 118 16.16 15.94 -3.42
C THR A 118 14.74 15.40 -3.17
N ALA A 119 13.73 15.95 -3.84
CA ALA A 119 12.35 15.49 -3.71
C ALA A 119 12.18 14.02 -4.15
N SER A 120 12.74 13.66 -5.32
CA SER A 120 12.64 12.28 -5.81
C SER A 120 13.42 11.27 -4.96
N LYS A 121 14.54 11.68 -4.33
CA LYS A 121 15.25 10.85 -3.36
C LYS A 121 14.41 10.60 -2.10
N ILE A 122 13.82 11.65 -1.54
CA ILE A 122 12.97 11.54 -0.35
C ILE A 122 11.77 10.64 -0.65
N HIS A 123 11.11 10.85 -1.80
CA HIS A 123 10.02 10.00 -2.28
C HIS A 123 10.46 8.54 -2.40
N GLY A 124 11.52 8.28 -3.16
CA GLY A 124 11.98 6.91 -3.43
C GLY A 124 12.37 6.14 -2.17
N VAL A 125 13.10 6.78 -1.24
CA VAL A 125 13.47 6.18 0.04
C VAL A 125 12.20 5.92 0.90
N GLY A 126 11.32 6.91 0.99
CA GLY A 126 10.07 6.78 1.74
C GLY A 126 9.17 5.66 1.20
N ALA A 127 8.97 5.61 -0.11
CA ALA A 127 8.19 4.57 -0.77
C ALA A 127 8.82 3.18 -0.59
N ALA A 128 10.13 3.03 -0.85
CA ALA A 128 10.81 1.74 -0.73
C ALA A 128 10.72 1.15 0.69
N ILE A 129 11.01 1.97 1.72
CA ILE A 129 10.89 1.54 3.12
C ILE A 129 9.43 1.26 3.47
N GLY A 130 8.51 2.08 2.96
CA GLY A 130 7.07 1.90 3.15
C GLY A 130 6.57 0.56 2.61
N PHE A 131 6.87 0.25 1.34
CA PHE A 131 6.48 -1.03 0.73
C PHE A 131 7.06 -2.24 1.47
N MET A 132 8.36 -2.19 1.82
CA MET A 132 8.97 -3.25 2.63
C MET A 132 8.26 -3.43 3.98
N ALA A 133 7.89 -2.34 4.65
CA ALA A 133 7.20 -2.40 5.92
C ALA A 133 5.80 -3.01 5.78
N LEU A 134 4.99 -2.57 4.80
CA LEU A 134 3.63 -3.07 4.61
C LEU A 134 3.60 -4.55 4.21
N LEU A 135 4.62 -5.05 3.51
CA LEU A 135 4.75 -6.46 3.19
C LEU A 135 4.62 -7.33 4.45
N PHE A 136 5.30 -6.93 5.55
CA PHE A 136 5.24 -7.67 6.81
C PHE A 136 3.89 -7.58 7.52
N PHE A 137 3.05 -6.60 7.21
CA PHE A 137 1.70 -6.53 7.78
C PHE A 137 0.90 -7.80 7.49
N SER A 138 0.95 -8.33 6.26
CA SER A 138 0.23 -9.55 5.89
C SER A 138 0.69 -10.75 6.71
N LEU A 139 2.00 -10.90 6.93
CA LEU A 139 2.55 -11.96 7.78
C LEU A 139 2.12 -11.80 9.25
N LEU A 140 2.24 -10.59 9.80
CA LEU A 140 1.85 -10.28 11.18
C LEU A 140 0.35 -10.52 11.41
N ASN A 141 -0.50 -10.12 10.44
CA ASN A 141 -1.93 -10.38 10.51
C ASN A 141 -2.24 -11.88 10.46
N GLY A 142 -1.52 -12.65 9.65
CA GLY A 142 -1.61 -14.11 9.63
C GLY A 142 -1.28 -14.74 10.98
N ILE A 143 -0.20 -14.29 11.65
CA ILE A 143 0.17 -14.75 12.99
C ILE A 143 -0.92 -14.41 14.02
N VAL A 144 -1.49 -13.20 13.95
CA VAL A 144 -2.61 -12.79 14.83
C VAL A 144 -3.82 -13.69 14.60
N SER A 145 -4.19 -13.94 13.33
CA SER A 145 -5.31 -14.81 12.95
C SER A 145 -5.13 -16.25 13.48
N VAL A 146 -3.93 -16.83 13.37
CA VAL A 146 -3.61 -18.14 13.97
C VAL A 146 -3.85 -18.12 15.47
N LYS A 147 -3.36 -17.10 16.19
CA LYS A 147 -3.55 -16.97 17.64
C LYS A 147 -5.01 -16.75 18.05
N GLN A 148 -5.82 -16.19 17.15
CA GLN A 148 -7.26 -15.99 17.34
C GLN A 148 -8.10 -17.20 16.88
N LYS A 149 -7.47 -18.24 16.33
CA LYS A 149 -8.10 -19.43 15.74
C LYS A 149 -8.97 -19.11 14.50
N ASP A 150 -8.70 -18.00 13.83
CA ASP A 150 -9.28 -17.64 12.54
C ASP A 150 -8.46 -18.31 11.42
N ILE A 151 -8.85 -19.55 11.06
CA ILE A 151 -8.13 -20.36 10.05
C ILE A 151 -8.19 -19.67 8.69
N ILE A 152 -9.35 -19.14 8.29
CA ILE A 152 -9.53 -18.52 6.98
C ILE A 152 -8.66 -17.25 6.89
N GLY A 153 -8.73 -16.38 7.89
CA GLY A 153 -7.92 -15.17 7.94
C GLY A 153 -6.42 -15.46 7.97
N SER A 154 -6.00 -16.55 8.63
CA SER A 154 -4.58 -16.95 8.65
C SER A 154 -4.11 -17.43 7.27
N VAL A 155 -4.88 -18.27 6.58
CA VAL A 155 -4.54 -18.75 5.24
C VAL A 155 -4.49 -17.58 4.24
N ILE A 156 -5.52 -16.72 4.23
CA ILE A 156 -5.57 -15.54 3.38
C ILE A 156 -4.33 -14.67 3.60
N SER A 157 -4.02 -14.33 4.84
CA SER A 157 -2.94 -13.38 5.16
C SER A 157 -1.55 -13.96 4.84
N ILE A 158 -1.31 -15.22 5.16
CA ILE A 158 -0.02 -15.87 4.89
C ILE A 158 0.18 -16.05 3.38
N SER A 159 -0.85 -16.49 2.64
CA SER A 159 -0.79 -16.58 1.18
C SER A 159 -0.56 -15.21 0.54
N SER A 160 -1.23 -14.17 1.03
CA SER A 160 -1.04 -12.80 0.58
C SER A 160 0.39 -12.31 0.79
N PHE A 161 1.04 -12.66 1.91
CA PHE A 161 2.44 -12.32 2.15
C PHE A 161 3.37 -12.92 1.08
N PHE A 162 3.24 -14.21 0.79
CA PHE A 162 4.11 -14.86 -0.20
C PHE A 162 3.86 -14.36 -1.62
N LEU A 163 2.59 -14.12 -1.99
CA LEU A 163 2.26 -13.54 -3.29
C LEU A 163 2.77 -12.11 -3.42
N ALA A 164 2.56 -11.27 -2.39
CA ALA A 164 3.08 -9.92 -2.36
C ALA A 164 4.61 -9.89 -2.46
N LEU A 165 5.31 -10.79 -1.76
CA LEU A 165 6.76 -10.91 -1.83
C LEU A 165 7.22 -11.27 -3.25
N ALA A 166 6.56 -12.25 -3.88
CA ALA A 166 6.89 -12.66 -5.25
C ALA A 166 6.70 -11.50 -6.25
N PHE A 167 5.56 -10.79 -6.17
CA PHE A 167 5.29 -9.66 -7.05
C PHE A 167 6.20 -8.46 -6.75
N PHE A 168 6.56 -8.24 -5.48
CA PHE A 168 7.51 -7.19 -5.09
C PHE A 168 8.91 -7.45 -5.66
N ILE A 169 9.35 -8.71 -5.68
CA ILE A 169 10.61 -9.09 -6.36
C ILE A 169 10.50 -8.80 -7.86
N CYS A 170 9.40 -9.18 -8.52
CA CYS A 170 9.18 -8.86 -9.93
C CYS A 170 9.19 -7.34 -10.18
N PHE A 171 8.59 -6.55 -9.29
CA PHE A 171 8.59 -5.08 -9.34
C PHE A 171 10.01 -4.51 -9.28
N ILE A 172 10.85 -4.94 -8.33
CA ILE A 172 12.24 -4.46 -8.18
C ILE A 172 13.10 -4.88 -9.37
N ILE A 173 12.91 -6.10 -9.89
CA ILE A 173 13.68 -6.62 -11.01
C ILE A 173 13.25 -5.95 -12.32
N GLY A 174 11.97 -5.65 -12.47
CA GLY A 174 11.38 -5.06 -13.67
C GLY A 174 12.01 -3.73 -14.11
N ASP A 175 12.56 -2.99 -13.16
CA ASP A 175 13.28 -1.73 -13.43
C ASP A 175 14.65 -1.91 -14.13
N LYS A 176 15.19 -3.12 -14.14
CA LYS A 176 16.55 -3.37 -14.66
C LYS A 176 16.57 -3.58 -16.17
N GLU A 177 17.55 -2.98 -16.87
CA GLU A 177 17.70 -3.04 -18.33
C GLU A 177 17.67 -4.46 -18.89
N GLN A 178 18.33 -5.41 -18.22
CA GLN A 178 18.40 -6.81 -18.66
C GLN A 178 17.04 -7.52 -18.76
N PHE A 179 16.00 -6.99 -18.10
CA PHE A 179 14.66 -7.57 -18.09
C PHE A 179 13.65 -6.83 -18.98
N GLN A 180 14.04 -5.75 -19.68
CA GLN A 180 13.16 -4.94 -20.53
C GLN A 180 12.54 -5.71 -21.72
N ASN A 181 13.16 -6.80 -22.14
CA ASN A 181 12.64 -7.67 -23.20
C ASN A 181 11.83 -8.87 -22.65
N THR A 182 11.51 -8.89 -21.36
CA THR A 182 10.74 -9.95 -20.71
C THR A 182 9.40 -9.42 -20.18
N ILE A 183 8.56 -10.32 -19.64
CA ILE A 183 7.33 -9.94 -18.96
C ILE A 183 7.59 -9.06 -17.71
N LEU A 184 8.80 -9.10 -17.17
CA LEU A 184 9.18 -8.33 -15.98
C LEU A 184 9.20 -6.82 -16.24
N LYS A 185 9.30 -6.36 -17.50
CA LYS A 185 9.22 -4.94 -17.88
C LYS A 185 7.94 -4.22 -17.44
N TYR A 186 6.89 -4.97 -17.11
CA TYR A 186 5.61 -4.40 -16.67
C TYR A 186 5.65 -3.98 -15.20
N GLU A 187 6.58 -3.10 -14.86
CA GLU A 187 6.84 -2.59 -13.51
C GLU A 187 5.56 -2.09 -12.81
N GLY A 188 4.75 -1.30 -13.53
CA GLY A 188 3.50 -0.78 -12.97
C GLY A 188 2.45 -1.86 -12.68
N LEU A 189 2.46 -2.96 -13.44
CA LEU A 189 1.60 -4.11 -13.15
C LEU A 189 2.06 -4.81 -11.86
N TRP A 190 3.36 -5.03 -11.71
CA TRP A 190 3.91 -5.70 -10.53
C TRP A 190 3.74 -4.88 -9.26
N GLU A 191 3.87 -3.54 -9.34
CA GLU A 191 3.56 -2.63 -8.24
C GLU A 191 2.12 -2.81 -7.76
N ARG A 192 1.15 -2.78 -8.68
CA ARG A 192 -0.29 -2.94 -8.37
C ARG A 192 -0.61 -4.30 -7.77
N LEU A 193 -0.07 -5.39 -8.34
CA LEU A 193 -0.27 -6.73 -7.82
C LEU A 193 0.33 -6.89 -6.42
N THR A 194 1.49 -6.29 -6.17
CA THR A 194 2.11 -6.25 -4.84
C THR A 194 1.19 -5.57 -3.83
N LEU A 195 0.72 -4.35 -4.13
CA LEU A 195 -0.19 -3.61 -3.26
C LEU A 195 -1.51 -4.34 -3.06
N PHE A 196 -2.08 -4.91 -4.11
CA PHE A 196 -3.32 -5.68 -4.01
C PHE A 196 -3.17 -6.82 -2.99
N CYS A 197 -2.11 -7.62 -3.12
CA CYS A 197 -1.86 -8.71 -2.18
C CYS A 197 -1.62 -8.20 -0.74
N MET A 198 -0.92 -7.07 -0.56
CA MET A 198 -0.72 -6.46 0.76
C MET A 198 -2.03 -5.97 1.39
N TYR A 199 -3.02 -5.56 0.58
CA TYR A 199 -4.29 -5.05 1.06
C TYR A 199 -5.35 -6.14 1.31
N VAL A 200 -5.21 -7.34 0.75
CA VAL A 200 -6.18 -8.44 0.93
C VAL A 200 -6.49 -8.73 2.41
N PRO A 201 -5.51 -8.77 3.35
CA PRO A 201 -5.82 -8.98 4.76
C PRO A 201 -6.64 -7.85 5.40
N PHE A 202 -6.47 -6.60 4.98
CA PHE A 202 -7.33 -5.49 5.42
C PHE A 202 -8.76 -5.67 4.93
N ILE A 203 -8.92 -6.03 3.64
CA ILE A 203 -10.22 -6.26 3.00
C ILE A 203 -10.97 -7.37 3.75
N TYR A 204 -10.30 -8.49 4.02
CA TYR A 204 -10.89 -9.61 4.75
C TYR A 204 -11.43 -9.18 6.13
N ARG A 205 -10.59 -8.48 6.92
CA ARG A 205 -10.98 -8.00 8.24
C ARG A 205 -12.12 -6.97 8.17
N ALA A 206 -12.03 -6.03 7.23
CA ALA A 206 -13.05 -4.98 7.08
C ALA A 206 -14.41 -5.57 6.70
N ILE A 207 -14.46 -6.53 5.76
CA ILE A 207 -15.70 -7.22 5.38
C ILE A 207 -16.26 -7.97 6.58
N GLY A 208 -15.43 -8.74 7.29
CA GLY A 208 -15.86 -9.43 8.50
C GLY A 208 -16.49 -8.50 9.55
N SER A 209 -15.87 -7.33 9.78
CA SER A 209 -16.40 -6.33 10.74
C SER A 209 -17.65 -5.59 10.25
N ILE A 210 -17.93 -5.55 8.96
CA ILE A 210 -19.13 -4.90 8.40
C ILE A 210 -20.34 -5.85 8.48
N LEU A 211 -20.09 -7.16 8.33
CA LEU A 211 -21.15 -8.18 8.29
C LEU A 211 -21.61 -8.65 9.67
N LEU A 212 -20.81 -8.41 10.73
CA LEU A 212 -21.13 -8.69 12.14
C LEU A 212 -21.77 -7.48 12.81
#